data_063d8926fe3b93164283fd81973e575d
#
_entry.id   063d8926fe3b93164283fd81973e575d
#
_cell.length_a   1.000
_cell.length_b   1.000
_cell.length_c   1.000
_cell.angle_alpha   90.00
_cell.angle_beta   90.00
_cell.angle_gamma   90.00
#
_symmetry.space_group_name_H-M   'P 1'
#
loop_
_entity.id
_entity.type
_entity.pdbx_description
1 polymer ?
#
loop_
_entity_poly.entity_id
_entity_poly.type
_entity_poly.pdbx_seq_one_letter_code
_entity_poly.pdbx_strand_id
1 'polypeptide(L)'
;MEILLQKEFIFTPKDDRTNRCIEFETDRDYDRIEFACTYTPKTISDPDLVEREVAAGMARSGWEGRELFPDDLDECKVLMNFVTFSLDYEGRYVGCAHRHDPEQVIVVSEHGSTRGFFKHKAAKGRWRIVLNVQAAIPEHEIRYTLTAVGCDKPAYVYRPFELHTHTLHSDGRFTVPDLCHAAADYGYEGIALTDHNTEAGQAELTPELQAETVCALRGIEWTTFFGHMLVLGCHEFVDWRFVLPETIDEATAQIRRVGGIAGIAHPFNIGAPMCAGCHWDFQVQNWDNISYIEIWSQENPMVRTKNVMAIEWWTALLDEGHHLAATSGRDWHFYDSEPVILTATYLGLPDGVLSEENGLDALRAGRTFVTLGPTMTIEARQNGQAYSLGDTMPAGPCTVRVDVCETARREQWERWGIAVKEIVVRYKGGAVRKPYRGEPAELAVDADTWMRVELYGDKQGRYGELLAVSSPIYFK
;
A
#
# COMPACT_ATOMS: atom_id res chain seq x y z
N MET A 1 5.88 19.09 2.72
CA MET A 1 4.54 19.56 2.28
C MET A 1 4.59 21.07 2.13
N GLU A 2 4.10 21.59 1.01
CA GLU A 2 4.13 23.00 0.66
C GLU A 2 2.74 23.46 0.18
N ILE A 3 2.22 24.58 0.70
CA ILE A 3 0.94 25.10 0.24
C ILE A 3 1.16 25.80 -1.11
N LEU A 4 0.57 25.25 -2.17
CA LEU A 4 0.66 25.76 -3.53
C LEU A 4 -0.43 26.79 -3.83
N LEU A 5 -1.59 26.58 -3.22
CA LEU A 5 -2.75 27.45 -3.39
C LEU A 5 -3.64 27.34 -2.14
N GLN A 6 -4.16 28.51 -1.69
CA GLN A 6 -5.22 28.55 -0.68
C GLN A 6 -6.16 29.69 -1.04
N LYS A 7 -7.44 29.37 -1.28
CA LYS A 7 -8.45 30.36 -1.69
C LYS A 7 -9.82 30.04 -1.11
N GLU A 8 -10.57 31.12 -0.87
CA GLU A 8 -11.99 31.07 -0.57
C GLU A 8 -12.77 31.76 -1.69
N PHE A 9 -13.94 31.21 -2.01
CA PHE A 9 -14.86 31.75 -3.01
C PHE A 9 -16.25 31.85 -2.40
N ILE A 10 -16.96 32.90 -2.79
CA ILE A 10 -18.39 33.00 -2.55
C ILE A 10 -19.06 32.93 -3.92
N PHE A 11 -19.86 31.89 -4.13
CA PHE A 11 -20.71 31.77 -5.30
C PHE A 11 -22.12 32.23 -4.92
N THR A 12 -22.73 33.00 -5.80
CA THR A 12 -24.06 33.52 -5.66
C THR A 12 -24.99 32.88 -6.72
N PRO A 13 -26.30 33.07 -6.67
CA PRO A 13 -27.18 32.59 -7.74
C PRO A 13 -26.82 33.13 -9.14
N LYS A 14 -26.03 34.20 -9.26
CA LYS A 14 -25.53 34.69 -10.55
C LYS A 14 -24.43 33.81 -11.15
N ASP A 15 -23.80 33.00 -10.31
CA ASP A 15 -22.77 32.04 -10.74
C ASP A 15 -23.38 30.71 -11.19
N ASP A 16 -24.71 30.54 -11.12
CA ASP A 16 -25.39 29.32 -11.61
C ASP A 16 -25.01 29.03 -13.07
N ARG A 17 -24.68 27.77 -13.35
CA ARG A 17 -24.24 27.28 -14.68
C ARG A 17 -23.03 28.01 -15.23
N THR A 18 -22.08 28.39 -14.38
CA THR A 18 -20.83 29.03 -14.77
C THR A 18 -19.61 28.21 -14.34
N ASN A 19 -18.47 28.51 -14.95
CA ASN A 19 -17.18 27.93 -14.64
C ASN A 19 -16.27 28.96 -14.01
N ARG A 20 -15.67 28.62 -12.87
CA ARG A 20 -14.62 29.43 -12.25
C ARG A 20 -13.26 28.74 -12.48
N CYS A 21 -12.42 29.35 -13.29
CA CYS A 21 -11.06 28.89 -13.54
C CYS A 21 -10.09 29.49 -12.51
N ILE A 22 -9.22 28.66 -11.96
CA ILE A 22 -8.16 29.02 -11.03
C ILE A 22 -6.86 28.43 -11.58
N GLU A 23 -5.89 29.27 -11.88
CA GLU A 23 -4.56 28.85 -12.32
C GLU A 23 -3.57 28.99 -11.18
N PHE A 24 -2.62 28.07 -11.09
CA PHE A 24 -1.45 28.12 -10.24
C PHE A 24 -0.28 27.42 -10.93
N GLU A 25 0.93 27.72 -10.50
CA GLU A 25 2.16 27.12 -11.04
C GLU A 25 2.90 26.40 -9.94
N THR A 26 3.47 25.24 -10.28
CA THR A 26 4.47 24.55 -9.48
C THR A 26 5.86 24.90 -10.01
N ASP A 27 6.77 25.22 -9.13
CA ASP A 27 8.15 25.59 -9.48
C ASP A 27 9.09 24.39 -9.58
N ARG A 28 8.64 23.24 -9.08
CA ARG A 28 9.34 21.95 -9.08
C ARG A 28 8.37 20.78 -9.19
N ASP A 29 8.90 19.57 -9.37
CA ASP A 29 8.14 18.34 -9.29
C ASP A 29 7.85 18.01 -7.81
N TYR A 30 6.65 17.45 -7.56
CA TYR A 30 6.23 16.86 -6.29
C TYR A 30 5.94 15.38 -6.50
N ASP A 31 5.94 14.61 -5.44
CA ASP A 31 5.48 13.23 -5.50
C ASP A 31 3.96 13.16 -5.77
N ARG A 32 3.19 14.02 -5.09
CA ARG A 32 1.76 14.19 -5.32
C ARG A 32 1.30 15.62 -5.01
N ILE A 33 0.14 15.98 -5.55
CA ILE A 33 -0.59 17.18 -5.14
C ILE A 33 -1.92 16.74 -4.55
N GLU A 34 -2.25 17.26 -3.38
CA GLU A 34 -3.52 17.07 -2.68
C GLU A 34 -4.36 18.34 -2.77
N PHE A 35 -5.63 18.20 -3.17
CA PHE A 35 -6.60 19.29 -3.22
C PHE A 35 -7.69 19.02 -2.19
N ALA A 36 -7.70 19.79 -1.11
CA ALA A 36 -8.79 19.77 -0.12
C ALA A 36 -9.84 20.82 -0.50
N CYS A 37 -11.07 20.38 -0.67
CA CYS A 37 -12.20 21.20 -1.08
C CYS A 37 -13.34 21.05 -0.09
N THR A 38 -13.92 22.18 0.35
CA THR A 38 -15.15 22.17 1.15
C THR A 38 -16.11 23.24 0.65
N TYR A 39 -17.43 23.00 0.74
CA TYR A 39 -18.41 24.06 0.48
C TYR A 39 -19.69 23.89 1.30
N THR A 40 -20.32 25.02 1.60
CA THR A 40 -21.55 25.10 2.39
C THR A 40 -22.43 26.29 1.95
N PRO A 41 -23.77 26.18 2.02
CA PRO A 41 -24.55 24.98 2.32
C PRO A 41 -24.58 24.01 1.14
N LYS A 42 -24.66 22.69 1.44
CA LYS A 42 -24.90 21.66 0.42
C LYS A 42 -26.38 21.58 0.05
N THR A 43 -27.23 21.67 1.06
CA THR A 43 -28.67 21.49 0.92
C THR A 43 -29.43 22.62 1.60
N ILE A 44 -30.61 22.96 1.05
CA ILE A 44 -31.57 23.90 1.61
C ILE A 44 -32.92 23.22 1.64
N SER A 45 -33.59 23.26 2.79
CA SER A 45 -34.90 22.63 3.03
C SER A 45 -35.99 23.65 3.44
N ASP A 46 -35.79 24.95 3.10
CA ASP A 46 -36.84 25.96 3.30
C ASP A 46 -38.05 25.61 2.44
N PRO A 47 -39.25 25.35 3.04
CA PRO A 47 -40.40 24.83 2.30
C PRO A 47 -40.90 25.76 1.21
N ASP A 48 -40.95 27.08 1.46
CA ASP A 48 -41.46 28.08 0.51
C ASP A 48 -40.51 28.21 -0.69
N LEU A 49 -39.19 28.16 -0.43
CA LEU A 49 -38.17 28.20 -1.46
C LEU A 49 -38.18 26.88 -2.28
N VAL A 50 -38.29 25.73 -1.62
CA VAL A 50 -38.36 24.42 -2.28
C VAL A 50 -39.57 24.37 -3.22
N GLU A 51 -40.75 24.69 -2.73
CA GLU A 51 -42.01 24.69 -3.56
C GLU A 51 -41.84 25.58 -4.78
N ARG A 52 -41.35 26.79 -4.62
CA ARG A 52 -41.16 27.75 -5.73
C ARG A 52 -40.15 27.26 -6.76
N GLU A 53 -39.00 26.81 -6.35
CA GLU A 53 -37.93 26.41 -7.25
C GLU A 53 -38.20 25.05 -7.93
N VAL A 54 -38.86 24.12 -7.23
CA VAL A 54 -39.30 22.85 -7.80
C VAL A 54 -40.36 23.13 -8.86
N ALA A 55 -41.40 23.96 -8.58
CA ALA A 55 -42.40 24.35 -9.57
C ALA A 55 -41.79 25.01 -10.81
N ALA A 56 -40.79 25.91 -10.61
CA ALA A 56 -40.08 26.54 -11.72
C ALA A 56 -39.24 25.51 -12.51
N GLY A 57 -38.63 24.52 -11.82
CA GLY A 57 -37.90 23.41 -12.44
C GLY A 57 -38.79 22.49 -13.27
N MET A 58 -39.96 22.13 -12.76
CA MET A 58 -40.97 21.35 -13.46
C MET A 58 -41.46 22.06 -14.71
N ALA A 59 -41.76 23.35 -14.62
CA ALA A 59 -42.18 24.15 -15.77
C ALA A 59 -41.09 24.17 -16.86
N ARG A 60 -39.82 24.40 -16.48
CA ARG A 60 -38.70 24.37 -17.44
C ARG A 60 -38.50 22.99 -18.10
N SER A 61 -38.84 21.92 -17.39
CA SER A 61 -38.71 20.53 -17.87
C SER A 61 -39.93 20.01 -18.62
N GLY A 62 -40.97 20.83 -18.81
CA GLY A 62 -42.18 20.48 -19.55
C GLY A 62 -43.13 19.57 -18.76
N TRP A 63 -43.07 19.58 -17.45
CA TRP A 63 -43.96 18.79 -16.58
C TRP A 63 -45.27 19.52 -16.26
N GLU A 64 -45.42 20.76 -16.70
CA GLU A 64 -46.64 21.56 -16.50
C GLU A 64 -47.88 20.86 -17.01
N GLY A 65 -48.86 20.67 -16.13
CA GLY A 65 -50.09 19.97 -16.45
C GLY A 65 -49.98 18.44 -16.55
N ARG A 66 -48.87 17.84 -16.14
CA ARG A 66 -48.70 16.40 -16.02
C ARG A 66 -49.19 15.91 -14.65
N GLU A 67 -49.70 14.67 -14.63
CA GLU A 67 -49.94 13.95 -13.37
C GLU A 67 -48.60 13.56 -12.73
N LEU A 68 -48.40 13.87 -11.45
CA LEU A 68 -47.21 13.56 -10.70
C LEU A 68 -47.47 12.32 -9.84
N PHE A 69 -46.52 11.41 -9.83
CA PHE A 69 -46.54 10.26 -8.94
C PHE A 69 -45.99 10.61 -7.55
N PRO A 70 -46.37 9.88 -6.50
CA PRO A 70 -45.85 10.16 -5.16
C PRO A 70 -44.30 10.15 -5.06
N ASP A 71 -43.64 9.26 -5.78
CA ASP A 71 -42.17 9.14 -5.81
C ASP A 71 -41.52 10.39 -6.43
N ASP A 72 -42.13 11.01 -7.45
CA ASP A 72 -41.66 12.26 -8.06
C ASP A 72 -41.64 13.40 -7.03
N LEU A 73 -42.63 13.43 -6.13
CA LEU A 73 -42.74 14.45 -5.06
C LEU A 73 -41.75 14.19 -3.90
N ASP A 74 -41.42 12.92 -3.63
CA ASP A 74 -40.47 12.56 -2.57
C ASP A 74 -39.04 13.00 -2.90
N GLU A 75 -38.66 13.02 -4.17
CA GLU A 75 -37.37 13.54 -4.60
C GLU A 75 -37.24 15.07 -4.53
N CYS A 76 -38.37 15.78 -4.43
CA CYS A 76 -38.44 17.23 -4.53
C CYS A 76 -38.49 17.96 -3.16
N LYS A 77 -38.02 17.33 -2.07
CA LYS A 77 -38.11 17.91 -0.73
C LYS A 77 -36.97 18.83 -0.33
N VAL A 78 -35.86 18.79 -1.06
CA VAL A 78 -34.64 19.49 -0.72
C VAL A 78 -33.97 20.03 -1.98
N LEU A 79 -33.60 21.30 -1.96
CA LEU A 79 -32.75 21.89 -3.00
C LEU A 79 -31.28 21.61 -2.70
N MET A 80 -30.48 21.39 -3.74
CA MET A 80 -29.05 21.09 -3.61
C MET A 80 -28.20 22.05 -4.42
N ASN A 81 -27.15 22.54 -3.79
CA ASN A 81 -26.04 23.19 -4.49
C ASN A 81 -25.12 22.13 -5.08
N PHE A 82 -24.68 22.33 -6.32
CA PHE A 82 -23.77 21.44 -7.02
C PHE A 82 -22.56 22.22 -7.52
N VAL A 83 -21.41 21.95 -6.91
CA VAL A 83 -20.11 22.44 -7.36
C VAL A 83 -19.22 21.25 -7.60
N THR A 84 -18.73 21.08 -8.83
CA THR A 84 -17.79 20.03 -9.18
C THR A 84 -16.40 20.59 -9.42
N PHE A 85 -15.40 19.71 -9.30
CA PHE A 85 -14.00 20.07 -9.45
C PHE A 85 -13.42 19.29 -10.65
N SER A 86 -12.76 19.98 -11.56
CA SER A 86 -11.95 19.36 -12.61
C SER A 86 -10.57 20.00 -12.69
N LEU A 87 -9.61 19.26 -13.23
CA LEU A 87 -8.20 19.60 -13.24
C LEU A 87 -7.59 19.45 -14.62
N ASP A 88 -6.77 20.41 -15.02
CA ASP A 88 -5.91 20.35 -16.18
C ASP A 88 -4.45 20.61 -15.79
N TYR A 89 -3.53 19.99 -16.52
CA TYR A 89 -2.09 20.26 -16.50
C TYR A 89 -1.62 20.63 -17.90
N GLU A 90 -0.90 21.76 -18.05
CA GLU A 90 -0.43 22.32 -19.33
C GLU A 90 -1.52 22.29 -20.43
N GLY A 91 -2.75 22.63 -20.05
CA GLY A 91 -3.91 22.66 -20.93
C GLY A 91 -4.49 21.29 -21.31
N ARG A 92 -4.01 20.20 -20.72
CA ARG A 92 -4.52 18.84 -20.91
C ARG A 92 -5.36 18.42 -19.70
N TYR A 93 -6.51 17.83 -19.97
CA TYR A 93 -7.42 17.33 -18.95
C TYR A 93 -6.81 16.19 -18.13
N VAL A 94 -6.86 16.31 -16.80
CA VAL A 94 -6.35 15.32 -15.84
C VAL A 94 -7.48 14.53 -15.18
N GLY A 95 -8.64 15.15 -14.96
CA GLY A 95 -9.78 14.44 -14.36
C GLY A 95 -10.82 15.36 -13.72
N CYS A 96 -11.87 14.73 -13.19
CA CYS A 96 -12.99 15.41 -12.57
C CYS A 96 -13.55 14.63 -11.37
N ALA A 97 -13.83 15.35 -10.28
CA ALA A 97 -14.62 14.86 -9.15
C ALA A 97 -16.07 15.32 -9.30
N HIS A 98 -16.89 14.48 -9.91
CA HIS A 98 -18.33 14.77 -10.16
C HIS A 98 -19.24 14.26 -9.02
N ARG A 99 -18.68 13.94 -7.84
CA ARG A 99 -19.45 13.35 -6.74
C ARG A 99 -20.32 14.32 -5.96
N HIS A 100 -20.11 15.61 -6.12
CA HIS A 100 -20.82 16.68 -5.42
C HIS A 100 -20.75 16.63 -3.89
N ASP A 101 -19.79 15.89 -3.32
CA ASP A 101 -19.61 15.85 -1.87
C ASP A 101 -19.18 17.24 -1.35
N PRO A 102 -19.74 17.73 -0.23
CA PRO A 102 -19.38 19.03 0.30
C PRO A 102 -17.98 19.09 0.89
N GLU A 103 -17.38 17.95 1.19
CA GLU A 103 -16.00 17.79 1.64
C GLU A 103 -15.31 16.74 0.79
N GLN A 104 -14.19 17.10 0.18
CA GLN A 104 -13.43 16.20 -0.69
C GLN A 104 -11.93 16.42 -0.53
N VAL A 105 -11.16 15.34 -0.58
CA VAL A 105 -9.72 15.37 -0.81
C VAL A 105 -9.44 14.64 -2.13
N ILE A 106 -8.85 15.36 -3.07
CA ILE A 106 -8.46 14.83 -4.38
C ILE A 106 -6.94 14.73 -4.40
N VAL A 107 -6.42 13.55 -4.72
CA VAL A 107 -4.99 13.28 -4.83
C VAL A 107 -4.65 13.04 -6.30
N VAL A 108 -3.56 13.63 -6.77
CA VAL A 108 -3.00 13.39 -8.11
C VAL A 108 -1.52 13.02 -7.97
N SER A 109 -1.17 11.82 -8.41
CA SER A 109 0.20 11.31 -8.46
C SER A 109 0.40 10.32 -9.62
N GLU A 110 1.67 10.02 -9.95
CA GLU A 110 1.98 8.98 -10.95
C GLU A 110 1.74 7.55 -10.45
N HIS A 111 1.75 7.35 -9.12
CA HIS A 111 1.52 6.05 -8.50
C HIS A 111 0.04 5.72 -8.34
N GLY A 112 -0.81 6.73 -8.11
CA GLY A 112 -2.25 6.56 -7.97
C GLY A 112 -2.94 7.90 -7.78
N SER A 113 -4.12 8.05 -8.38
CA SER A 113 -4.94 9.26 -8.25
C SER A 113 -6.33 8.91 -7.74
N THR A 114 -7.02 9.89 -7.14
CA THR A 114 -8.42 9.75 -6.75
C THR A 114 -9.25 9.30 -7.96
N ARG A 115 -10.21 8.42 -7.74
CA ARG A 115 -11.13 7.93 -8.79
C ARG A 115 -11.79 9.11 -9.51
N GLY A 116 -11.74 9.09 -10.84
CA GLY A 116 -12.17 10.20 -11.71
C GLY A 116 -10.99 11.01 -12.26
N PHE A 117 -9.77 10.76 -11.78
CA PHE A 117 -8.53 11.39 -12.25
C PHE A 117 -7.60 10.33 -12.85
N PHE A 118 -6.94 10.70 -13.96
CA PHE A 118 -5.86 9.88 -14.49
C PHE A 118 -4.65 9.92 -13.56
N LYS A 119 -3.88 8.82 -13.48
CA LYS A 119 -2.55 8.85 -12.92
C LYS A 119 -1.72 9.91 -13.68
N HIS A 120 -1.14 10.85 -12.96
CA HIS A 120 -0.45 11.95 -13.57
C HIS A 120 0.69 12.41 -12.65
N LYS A 121 1.88 12.60 -13.22
CA LYS A 121 3.00 13.15 -12.46
C LYS A 121 2.64 14.56 -11.95
N ALA A 122 2.85 14.81 -10.67
CA ALA A 122 2.71 16.13 -10.06
C ALA A 122 3.90 17.04 -10.44
N ALA A 123 4.07 17.25 -11.75
CA ALA A 123 5.24 17.87 -12.34
C ALA A 123 5.23 19.39 -12.22
N LYS A 124 6.43 19.98 -12.29
CA LYS A 124 6.62 21.43 -12.48
C LYS A 124 5.85 21.91 -13.71
N GLY A 125 5.07 22.99 -13.56
CA GLY A 125 4.32 23.56 -14.68
C GLY A 125 3.04 24.26 -14.25
N ARG A 126 2.16 24.51 -15.23
CA ARG A 126 0.90 25.22 -15.04
C ARG A 126 -0.25 24.25 -14.85
N TRP A 127 -0.95 24.44 -13.72
CA TRP A 127 -2.14 23.71 -13.33
C TRP A 127 -3.35 24.62 -13.40
N ARG A 128 -4.46 24.10 -13.86
CA ARG A 128 -5.75 24.81 -13.90
C ARG A 128 -6.83 23.96 -13.24
N ILE A 129 -7.45 24.54 -12.23
CA ILE A 129 -8.64 24.00 -11.58
C ILE A 129 -9.85 24.69 -12.21
N VAL A 130 -10.87 23.93 -12.56
CA VAL A 130 -12.15 24.46 -12.99
C VAL A 130 -13.22 23.98 -12.02
N LEU A 131 -13.79 24.95 -11.28
CA LEU A 131 -14.97 24.72 -10.45
C LEU A 131 -16.20 24.99 -11.32
N ASN A 132 -16.98 23.92 -11.56
CA ASN A 132 -18.23 24.04 -12.31
C ASN A 132 -19.37 24.23 -11.31
N VAL A 133 -19.96 25.41 -11.25
CA VAL A 133 -21.14 25.71 -10.45
C VAL A 133 -22.36 25.26 -11.26
N GLN A 134 -22.76 24.00 -11.07
CA GLN A 134 -23.84 23.38 -11.85
C GLN A 134 -25.23 23.79 -11.36
N ALA A 135 -25.33 24.04 -10.05
CA ALA A 135 -26.54 24.62 -9.45
C ALA A 135 -26.16 25.47 -8.25
N ALA A 136 -26.63 26.71 -8.26
CA ALA A 136 -26.58 27.64 -7.13
C ALA A 136 -28.01 28.02 -6.74
N ILE A 137 -28.45 27.62 -5.55
CA ILE A 137 -29.79 27.84 -5.04
C ILE A 137 -30.04 29.34 -4.90
N PRO A 138 -31.19 29.88 -5.41
CA PRO A 138 -31.54 31.26 -5.24
C PRO A 138 -31.55 31.72 -3.77
N GLU A 139 -31.26 33.02 -3.55
CA GLU A 139 -31.26 33.64 -2.22
C GLU A 139 -30.20 33.15 -1.23
N HIS A 140 -29.35 32.23 -1.67
CA HIS A 140 -28.26 31.68 -0.84
C HIS A 140 -26.89 31.87 -1.52
N GLU A 141 -25.88 32.06 -0.69
CA GLU A 141 -24.48 32.06 -1.11
C GLU A 141 -23.83 30.73 -0.78
N ILE A 142 -22.98 30.22 -1.69
CA ILE A 142 -22.15 29.04 -1.45
C ILE A 142 -20.75 29.53 -1.06
N ARG A 143 -20.32 29.20 0.15
CA ARG A 143 -18.96 29.43 0.59
C ARG A 143 -18.12 28.21 0.27
N TYR A 144 -17.13 28.38 -0.59
CA TYR A 144 -16.25 27.29 -1.08
C TYR A 144 -14.81 27.59 -0.67
N THR A 145 -14.16 26.63 -0.03
CA THR A 145 -12.73 26.71 0.31
C THR A 145 -11.94 25.69 -0.50
N LEU A 146 -10.74 26.07 -0.92
CA LEU A 146 -9.84 25.25 -1.74
C LEU A 146 -8.41 25.41 -1.24
N THR A 147 -7.76 24.32 -0.93
CA THR A 147 -6.33 24.27 -0.63
C THR A 147 -5.65 23.23 -1.51
N ALA A 148 -4.56 23.60 -2.20
CA ALA A 148 -3.69 22.69 -2.90
C ALA A 148 -2.36 22.58 -2.16
N VAL A 149 -1.88 21.36 -1.90
CA VAL A 149 -0.64 21.08 -1.17
C VAL A 149 0.24 20.17 -2.01
N GLY A 150 1.47 20.58 -2.29
CA GLY A 150 2.52 19.76 -2.88
C GLY A 150 3.20 18.92 -1.79
N CYS A 151 3.30 17.62 -2.02
CA CYS A 151 3.93 16.66 -1.12
C CYS A 151 5.18 16.06 -1.78
N ASP A 152 6.30 16.03 -1.07
CA ASP A 152 7.60 15.56 -1.56
C ASP A 152 7.75 14.04 -1.50
N LYS A 153 6.87 13.36 -0.75
CA LYS A 153 6.83 11.91 -0.62
C LYS A 153 5.37 11.46 -0.51
N PRO A 154 5.01 10.27 -1.05
CA PRO A 154 3.70 9.69 -0.85
C PRO A 154 3.48 9.40 0.63
N ALA A 155 2.24 9.41 1.07
CA ALA A 155 1.86 8.77 2.32
C ALA A 155 1.84 7.26 2.08
N TYR A 156 2.80 6.54 2.63
CA TYR A 156 2.76 5.08 2.56
C TYR A 156 1.76 4.53 3.57
N VAL A 157 0.75 3.82 3.06
CA VAL A 157 -0.18 3.04 3.89
C VAL A 157 0.18 1.57 3.76
N TYR A 158 0.45 0.94 4.89
CA TYR A 158 0.88 -0.45 4.92
C TYR A 158 -0.30 -1.40 4.89
N ARG A 159 -0.31 -2.32 3.90
CA ARG A 159 -1.36 -3.30 3.65
C ARG A 159 -0.83 -4.73 3.82
N PRO A 160 -1.61 -5.66 4.43
CA PRO A 160 -1.17 -7.02 4.69
C PRO A 160 -1.25 -7.90 3.44
N PHE A 161 -0.14 -8.56 3.11
CA PHE A 161 -0.03 -9.53 2.02
C PHE A 161 0.45 -10.88 2.50
N GLU A 162 -0.06 -11.95 1.86
CA GLU A 162 0.55 -13.28 1.87
C GLU A 162 1.34 -13.46 0.57
N LEU A 163 2.65 -13.68 0.67
CA LEU A 163 3.54 -13.61 -0.49
C LEU A 163 4.00 -14.96 -1.03
N HIS A 164 3.51 -16.09 -0.45
CA HIS A 164 3.96 -17.42 -0.86
C HIS A 164 2.80 -18.41 -0.82
N THR A 165 2.15 -18.64 -1.97
CA THR A 165 0.91 -19.42 -2.05
C THR A 165 0.90 -20.36 -3.26
N HIS A 166 0.21 -21.50 -3.09
CA HIS A 166 0.11 -22.56 -4.09
C HIS A 166 -1.34 -22.99 -4.33
N THR A 167 -1.63 -23.37 -5.57
CA THR A 167 -2.96 -23.80 -6.01
C THR A 167 -2.92 -25.18 -6.64
N LEU A 168 -4.05 -25.63 -7.17
CA LEU A 168 -4.16 -26.88 -7.97
C LEU A 168 -3.35 -26.83 -9.28
N HIS A 169 -2.79 -25.67 -9.65
CA HIS A 169 -1.89 -25.57 -10.79
C HIS A 169 -0.49 -26.10 -10.50
N SER A 170 -0.16 -26.27 -9.21
CA SER A 170 1.04 -27.01 -8.77
C SER A 170 0.64 -28.13 -7.80
N ASP A 171 0.99 -28.04 -6.54
CA ASP A 171 0.74 -29.06 -5.52
C ASP A 171 -0.11 -28.57 -4.35
N GLY A 172 -0.63 -27.34 -4.42
CA GLY A 172 -1.63 -26.82 -3.51
C GLY A 172 -2.99 -27.48 -3.67
N ARG A 173 -3.91 -27.20 -2.75
CA ARG A 173 -5.27 -27.76 -2.74
C ARG A 173 -6.37 -26.71 -2.96
N PHE A 174 -5.99 -25.46 -3.18
CA PHE A 174 -6.91 -24.39 -3.50
C PHE A 174 -7.14 -24.29 -5.01
N THR A 175 -8.36 -24.00 -5.46
CA THR A 175 -8.52 -23.27 -6.72
C THR A 175 -8.03 -21.83 -6.54
N VAL A 176 -7.75 -21.11 -7.62
CA VAL A 176 -7.34 -19.70 -7.51
C VAL A 176 -8.44 -18.85 -6.82
N PRO A 177 -9.74 -18.99 -7.16
CA PRO A 177 -10.78 -18.29 -6.42
C PRO A 177 -10.85 -18.66 -4.93
N ASP A 178 -10.73 -19.93 -4.58
CA ASP A 178 -10.77 -20.38 -3.18
C ASP A 178 -9.61 -19.79 -2.38
N LEU A 179 -8.41 -19.74 -2.97
CA LEU A 179 -7.25 -19.10 -2.34
C LEU A 179 -7.50 -17.59 -2.08
N CYS A 180 -8.03 -16.87 -3.07
CA CYS A 180 -8.34 -15.45 -2.94
C CYS A 180 -9.38 -15.19 -1.84
N HIS A 181 -10.45 -15.99 -1.77
CA HIS A 181 -11.46 -15.89 -0.72
C HIS A 181 -10.88 -16.24 0.66
N ALA A 182 -10.10 -17.33 0.76
CA ALA A 182 -9.45 -17.72 2.00
C ALA A 182 -8.49 -16.63 2.50
N ALA A 183 -7.74 -15.99 1.61
CA ALA A 183 -6.86 -14.88 1.97
C ALA A 183 -7.63 -13.68 2.51
N ALA A 184 -8.75 -13.31 1.88
CA ALA A 184 -9.63 -12.25 2.37
C ALA A 184 -10.21 -12.58 3.76
N ASP A 185 -10.66 -13.82 3.98
CA ASP A 185 -11.19 -14.30 5.26
C ASP A 185 -10.14 -14.26 6.38
N TYR A 186 -8.87 -14.49 6.06
CA TYR A 186 -7.75 -14.33 6.99
C TYR A 186 -7.27 -12.87 7.13
N GLY A 187 -7.98 -11.91 6.52
CA GLY A 187 -7.70 -10.48 6.63
C GLY A 187 -6.46 -10.03 5.88
N TYR A 188 -6.01 -10.76 4.85
CA TYR A 188 -5.06 -10.24 3.88
C TYR A 188 -5.79 -9.34 2.88
N GLU A 189 -5.10 -8.31 2.41
CA GLU A 189 -5.59 -7.42 1.35
C GLU A 189 -4.91 -7.70 0.01
N GLY A 190 -3.86 -8.54 0.04
CA GLY A 190 -3.19 -9.01 -1.16
C GLY A 190 -2.53 -10.37 -0.98
N ILE A 191 -2.26 -11.03 -2.11
CA ILE A 191 -1.49 -12.28 -2.21
C ILE A 191 -0.44 -12.17 -3.31
N ALA A 192 0.59 -13.03 -3.27
CA ALA A 192 1.34 -13.40 -4.46
C ALA A 192 0.96 -14.82 -4.84
N LEU A 193 0.51 -15.02 -6.09
CA LEU A 193 0.24 -16.33 -6.65
C LEU A 193 1.55 -16.90 -7.20
N THR A 194 2.08 -17.92 -6.53
CA THR A 194 3.45 -18.41 -6.75
C THR A 194 3.50 -19.92 -6.92
N ASP A 195 2.60 -20.49 -7.74
CA ASP A 195 2.63 -21.92 -8.09
C ASP A 195 4.02 -22.35 -8.57
N HIS A 196 4.43 -23.57 -8.19
CA HIS A 196 5.73 -24.12 -8.56
C HIS A 196 5.90 -24.18 -10.08
N ASN A 197 6.85 -23.42 -10.60
CA ASN A 197 7.34 -23.51 -11.98
C ASN A 197 6.26 -23.32 -13.07
N THR A 198 5.12 -22.69 -12.76
CA THR A 198 4.03 -22.46 -13.70
C THR A 198 3.33 -21.13 -13.49
N GLU A 199 2.91 -20.51 -14.57
CA GLU A 199 2.09 -19.29 -14.58
C GLU A 199 0.61 -19.58 -14.92
N ALA A 200 0.23 -20.87 -15.04
CA ALA A 200 -1.07 -21.26 -15.55
C ALA A 200 -2.25 -20.70 -14.71
N GLY A 201 -2.10 -20.64 -13.39
CA GLY A 201 -3.12 -20.10 -12.48
C GLY A 201 -3.37 -18.61 -12.63
N GLN A 202 -2.43 -17.86 -13.20
CA GLN A 202 -2.55 -16.41 -13.33
C GLN A 202 -3.71 -15.98 -14.26
N ALA A 203 -4.11 -16.84 -15.20
CA ALA A 203 -5.23 -16.58 -16.08
C ALA A 203 -6.59 -16.54 -15.35
N GLU A 204 -6.67 -17.09 -14.14
CA GLU A 204 -7.88 -17.09 -13.31
C GLU A 204 -7.97 -15.85 -12.40
N LEU A 205 -6.90 -15.04 -12.29
CA LEU A 205 -6.88 -13.78 -11.53
C LEU A 205 -7.61 -12.67 -12.31
N THR A 206 -8.94 -12.80 -12.43
CA THR A 206 -9.74 -11.79 -13.15
C THR A 206 -9.86 -10.50 -12.34
N PRO A 207 -10.09 -9.33 -12.99
CA PRO A 207 -10.33 -8.08 -12.27
C PRO A 207 -11.53 -8.15 -11.31
N GLU A 208 -12.58 -8.90 -11.67
CA GLU A 208 -13.77 -9.09 -10.85
C GLU A 208 -13.42 -9.85 -9.57
N LEU A 209 -12.71 -10.98 -9.67
CA LEU A 209 -12.27 -11.76 -8.52
C LEU A 209 -11.40 -10.93 -7.57
N GLN A 210 -10.44 -10.17 -8.11
CA GLN A 210 -9.58 -9.32 -7.29
C GLN A 210 -10.34 -8.16 -6.64
N ALA A 211 -11.36 -7.60 -7.30
CA ALA A 211 -12.19 -6.54 -6.73
C ALA A 211 -13.08 -7.04 -5.58
N GLU A 212 -13.47 -8.31 -5.62
CA GLU A 212 -14.31 -8.95 -4.59
C GLU A 212 -13.51 -9.52 -3.42
N THR A 213 -12.21 -9.81 -3.61
CA THR A 213 -11.39 -10.53 -2.64
C THR A 213 -10.12 -9.76 -2.27
N VAL A 214 -9.00 -10.03 -2.96
CA VAL A 214 -7.66 -9.51 -2.66
C VAL A 214 -6.94 -9.07 -3.93
N CYS A 215 -6.04 -8.09 -3.80
CA CYS A 215 -5.10 -7.75 -4.87
C CYS A 215 -4.10 -8.89 -5.07
N ALA A 216 -3.81 -9.28 -6.31
CA ALA A 216 -2.87 -10.34 -6.60
C ALA A 216 -1.61 -9.81 -7.31
N LEU A 217 -0.45 -10.23 -6.80
CA LEU A 217 0.84 -10.12 -7.47
C LEU A 217 1.05 -11.42 -8.26
N ARG A 218 1.21 -11.32 -9.56
CA ARG A 218 1.47 -12.47 -10.42
C ARG A 218 2.92 -12.90 -10.30
N GLY A 219 3.15 -14.19 -10.15
CA GLY A 219 4.49 -14.74 -10.03
C GLY A 219 4.54 -16.24 -10.13
N ILE A 220 5.71 -16.78 -9.91
CA ILE A 220 5.96 -18.22 -9.77
C ILE A 220 6.98 -18.44 -8.66
N GLU A 221 6.93 -19.61 -8.03
CA GLU A 221 8.06 -20.10 -7.27
C GLU A 221 8.96 -20.93 -8.19
N TRP A 222 10.13 -20.41 -8.51
CA TRP A 222 11.18 -21.20 -9.16
C TRP A 222 11.66 -22.29 -8.21
N THR A 223 11.23 -23.50 -8.46
CA THR A 223 11.62 -24.70 -7.70
C THR A 223 12.71 -25.39 -8.47
N THR A 224 13.94 -25.17 -8.05
CA THR A 224 15.14 -25.70 -8.69
C THR A 224 15.81 -26.76 -7.81
N PHE A 225 16.91 -27.33 -8.27
CA PHE A 225 17.73 -28.24 -7.46
C PHE A 225 18.58 -27.54 -6.41
N PHE A 226 18.76 -26.23 -6.52
CA PHE A 226 19.75 -25.44 -5.78
C PHE A 226 19.14 -24.33 -4.92
N GLY A 227 17.85 -24.27 -4.81
CA GLY A 227 17.12 -23.27 -4.04
C GLY A 227 15.79 -22.94 -4.68
N HIS A 228 14.90 -22.33 -3.87
CA HIS A 228 13.63 -21.81 -4.34
C HIS A 228 13.65 -20.30 -4.35
N MET A 229 12.97 -19.70 -5.33
CA MET A 229 12.94 -18.26 -5.50
C MET A 229 11.56 -17.79 -5.97
N LEU A 230 10.99 -16.83 -5.27
CA LEU A 230 9.75 -16.18 -5.67
C LEU A 230 10.07 -15.12 -6.73
N VAL A 231 9.64 -15.36 -7.96
CA VAL A 231 9.81 -14.46 -9.11
C VAL A 231 8.48 -13.82 -9.43
N LEU A 232 8.35 -12.52 -9.21
CA LEU A 232 7.09 -11.80 -9.31
C LEU A 232 7.12 -10.74 -10.41
N GLY A 233 6.00 -10.53 -11.10
CA GLY A 233 5.77 -9.40 -12.00
C GLY A 233 6.51 -9.44 -13.33
N CYS A 234 7.01 -10.60 -13.77
CA CYS A 234 7.62 -10.74 -15.09
C CYS A 234 6.58 -10.54 -16.21
N HIS A 235 6.95 -9.78 -17.23
CA HIS A 235 6.13 -9.61 -18.44
C HIS A 235 6.42 -10.69 -19.49
N GLU A 236 7.53 -11.41 -19.34
CA GLU A 236 7.96 -12.49 -20.21
C GLU A 236 8.49 -13.65 -19.36
N PHE A 237 8.30 -14.87 -19.83
CA PHE A 237 8.81 -16.06 -19.16
C PHE A 237 10.35 -16.06 -19.14
N VAL A 238 10.91 -16.34 -17.95
CA VAL A 238 12.35 -16.54 -17.77
C VAL A 238 12.60 -18.00 -17.39
N ASP A 239 13.43 -18.69 -18.19
CA ASP A 239 13.65 -20.13 -18.03
C ASP A 239 14.55 -20.46 -16.84
N TRP A 240 14.00 -21.14 -15.86
CA TRP A 240 14.66 -21.56 -14.62
C TRP A 240 15.39 -22.89 -14.74
N ARG A 241 15.06 -23.74 -15.73
CA ARG A 241 15.43 -25.18 -15.80
C ARG A 241 16.92 -25.45 -15.90
N PHE A 242 17.68 -24.49 -16.42
CA PHE A 242 19.12 -24.62 -16.67
C PHE A 242 19.97 -23.67 -15.83
N VAL A 243 19.37 -23.02 -14.82
CA VAL A 243 20.10 -22.11 -13.93
C VAL A 243 20.93 -22.96 -12.95
N LEU A 244 22.24 -22.71 -12.97
CA LEU A 244 23.21 -23.34 -12.08
C LEU A 244 23.58 -22.40 -10.92
N PRO A 245 24.18 -22.91 -9.83
CA PRO A 245 24.60 -22.05 -8.71
C PRO A 245 25.44 -20.84 -9.12
N GLU A 246 26.33 -21.02 -10.08
CA GLU A 246 27.24 -19.99 -10.58
C GLU A 246 26.64 -19.09 -11.65
N THR A 247 25.48 -19.40 -12.23
CA THR A 247 24.81 -18.59 -13.29
C THR A 247 23.57 -17.85 -12.78
N ILE A 248 23.30 -17.87 -11.50
CA ILE A 248 22.12 -17.23 -10.90
C ILE A 248 22.04 -15.72 -11.17
N ASP A 249 23.19 -15.03 -11.21
CA ASP A 249 23.24 -13.58 -11.47
C ASP A 249 22.77 -13.23 -12.88
N GLU A 250 23.03 -14.07 -13.87
CA GLU A 250 22.55 -13.88 -15.25
C GLU A 250 21.01 -14.04 -15.30
N ALA A 251 20.49 -15.04 -14.61
CA ALA A 251 19.06 -15.32 -14.53
C ALA A 251 18.30 -14.20 -13.79
N THR A 252 18.80 -13.75 -12.65
CA THR A 252 18.19 -12.66 -11.87
C THR A 252 18.28 -11.32 -12.59
N ALA A 253 19.36 -11.07 -13.33
CA ALA A 253 19.47 -9.92 -14.24
C ALA A 253 18.44 -9.99 -15.38
N GLN A 254 18.12 -11.18 -15.88
CA GLN A 254 17.07 -11.35 -16.89
C GLN A 254 15.68 -11.08 -16.30
N ILE A 255 15.37 -11.62 -15.11
CA ILE A 255 14.12 -11.32 -14.40
C ILE A 255 13.92 -9.81 -14.30
N ARG A 256 14.95 -9.08 -13.85
CA ARG A 256 14.90 -7.62 -13.75
C ARG A 256 14.67 -6.92 -15.10
N ARG A 257 15.30 -7.40 -16.18
CA ARG A 257 15.13 -6.83 -17.54
C ARG A 257 13.70 -6.96 -18.05
N VAL A 258 12.99 -8.03 -17.68
CA VAL A 258 11.59 -8.24 -18.07
C VAL A 258 10.60 -7.66 -17.05
N GLY A 259 11.05 -6.75 -16.20
CA GLY A 259 10.22 -6.01 -15.25
C GLY A 259 9.95 -6.72 -13.92
N GLY A 260 10.41 -7.95 -13.76
CA GLY A 260 10.19 -8.74 -12.55
C GLY A 260 11.11 -8.38 -11.39
N ILE A 261 10.81 -8.98 -10.24
CA ILE A 261 11.65 -8.98 -9.04
C ILE A 261 11.89 -10.41 -8.58
N ALA A 262 13.02 -10.64 -7.94
CA ALA A 262 13.42 -11.94 -7.40
C ALA A 262 13.56 -11.85 -5.88
N GLY A 263 12.99 -12.82 -5.17
CA GLY A 263 13.10 -12.98 -3.73
C GLY A 263 13.46 -14.42 -3.35
N ILE A 264 14.34 -14.58 -2.38
CA ILE A 264 14.77 -15.91 -1.92
C ILE A 264 13.71 -16.47 -0.97
N ALA A 265 13.16 -17.64 -1.32
CA ALA A 265 12.17 -18.35 -0.49
C ALA A 265 12.87 -19.22 0.55
N HIS A 266 12.38 -19.24 1.78
CA HIS A 266 12.74 -20.14 2.88
C HIS A 266 14.18 -20.74 2.82
N PRO A 267 15.25 -19.94 2.78
CA PRO A 267 16.61 -20.32 2.37
C PRO A 267 17.23 -21.46 3.18
N PHE A 268 16.74 -21.72 4.40
CA PHE A 268 17.25 -22.75 5.32
C PHE A 268 16.31 -23.92 5.53
N ASN A 269 15.37 -24.16 4.61
CA ASN A 269 14.64 -25.41 4.59
C ASN A 269 15.62 -26.57 4.36
N ILE A 270 15.34 -27.74 4.99
CA ILE A 270 16.15 -28.94 4.76
C ILE A 270 15.90 -29.40 3.32
N GLY A 271 16.96 -29.45 2.52
CA GLY A 271 16.91 -29.91 1.14
C GLY A 271 16.74 -31.41 1.02
N ALA A 272 17.15 -31.96 -0.12
CA ALA A 272 17.07 -33.41 -0.39
C ALA A 272 17.74 -34.26 0.72
N PRO A 273 17.14 -35.39 1.14
CA PRO A 273 15.97 -36.05 0.55
C PRO A 273 14.61 -35.60 1.16
N MET A 274 14.56 -34.60 2.02
CA MET A 274 13.34 -34.15 2.71
C MET A 274 12.46 -33.23 1.85
N CYS A 275 13.09 -32.45 0.99
CA CYS A 275 12.43 -31.52 0.08
C CYS A 275 13.32 -31.32 -1.16
N ALA A 276 12.74 -31.26 -2.33
CA ALA A 276 13.49 -31.11 -3.59
C ALA A 276 14.03 -29.72 -3.77
N GLY A 277 15.33 -29.52 -3.51
CA GLY A 277 16.02 -28.25 -3.73
C GLY A 277 15.65 -27.11 -2.78
N CYS A 278 14.99 -27.41 -1.66
CA CYS A 278 14.50 -26.34 -0.74
C CYS A 278 15.61 -25.57 0.00
N HIS A 279 16.83 -26.11 0.09
CA HIS A 279 17.97 -25.41 0.66
C HIS A 279 18.60 -24.48 -0.37
N TRP A 280 18.96 -23.27 0.04
CA TRP A 280 19.57 -22.29 -0.85
C TRP A 280 21.06 -22.56 -1.03
N ASP A 281 21.45 -22.99 -2.24
CA ASP A 281 22.82 -23.32 -2.61
C ASP A 281 23.35 -22.45 -3.77
N PHE A 282 22.56 -21.47 -4.26
CA PHE A 282 23.00 -20.54 -5.30
C PHE A 282 24.08 -19.57 -4.78
N GLN A 283 25.03 -19.22 -5.66
CA GLN A 283 26.17 -18.38 -5.38
C GLN A 283 25.98 -16.97 -5.92
N VAL A 284 25.08 -16.19 -5.26
CA VAL A 284 24.80 -14.81 -5.66
C VAL A 284 26.03 -13.95 -5.46
N GLN A 285 26.50 -13.29 -6.52
CA GLN A 285 27.55 -12.29 -6.49
C GLN A 285 26.99 -10.85 -6.65
N ASN A 286 25.92 -10.71 -7.42
CA ASN A 286 25.24 -9.43 -7.64
C ASN A 286 23.91 -9.37 -6.88
N TRP A 287 23.97 -8.97 -5.62
CA TRP A 287 22.81 -8.82 -4.75
C TRP A 287 21.83 -7.72 -5.17
N ASP A 288 22.23 -6.79 -6.03
CA ASP A 288 21.34 -5.75 -6.57
C ASP A 288 20.17 -6.32 -7.41
N ASN A 289 20.30 -7.58 -7.87
CA ASN A 289 19.27 -8.28 -8.60
C ASN A 289 18.25 -9.01 -7.69
N ILE A 290 18.55 -9.17 -6.40
CA ILE A 290 17.67 -9.76 -5.39
C ILE A 290 16.97 -8.63 -4.63
N SER A 291 15.65 -8.67 -4.55
CA SER A 291 14.87 -7.62 -3.90
C SER A 291 14.56 -7.91 -2.45
N TYR A 292 14.33 -9.19 -2.08
CA TYR A 292 13.91 -9.56 -0.73
C TYR A 292 14.31 -10.98 -0.35
N ILE A 293 14.25 -11.26 0.95
CA ILE A 293 14.46 -12.59 1.52
C ILE A 293 13.26 -12.91 2.42
N GLU A 294 12.71 -14.11 2.29
CA GLU A 294 11.72 -14.68 3.19
C GLU A 294 12.41 -15.07 4.49
N ILE A 295 12.35 -14.16 5.48
CA ILE A 295 12.97 -14.36 6.80
C ILE A 295 12.09 -15.18 7.74
N TRP A 296 10.78 -15.22 7.46
CA TRP A 296 9.80 -16.06 8.15
C TRP A 296 9.03 -16.90 7.15
N SER A 297 9.15 -18.21 7.29
CA SER A 297 8.45 -19.19 6.49
C SER A 297 7.54 -20.03 7.36
N GLN A 298 6.38 -20.38 6.82
CA GLN A 298 5.34 -21.20 7.45
C GLN A 298 4.68 -20.56 8.69
N GLU A 299 3.74 -21.28 9.30
CA GLU A 299 3.04 -20.87 10.50
C GLU A 299 3.98 -20.86 11.72
N ASN A 300 3.66 -20.01 12.69
CA ASN A 300 4.37 -19.90 13.95
C ASN A 300 5.91 -19.81 13.79
N PRO A 301 6.42 -18.82 13.06
CA PRO A 301 7.78 -18.83 12.54
C PRO A 301 8.87 -18.83 13.62
N MET A 302 8.59 -18.30 14.80
CA MET A 302 9.62 -18.09 15.85
C MET A 302 10.02 -19.37 16.60
N VAL A 303 9.33 -20.48 16.39
CA VAL A 303 9.71 -21.80 16.92
C VAL A 303 10.46 -22.66 15.91
N ARG A 304 10.84 -22.09 14.76
CA ARG A 304 11.50 -22.80 13.66
C ARG A 304 12.95 -22.34 13.51
N THR A 305 13.89 -23.22 13.73
CA THR A 305 15.34 -22.93 13.62
C THR A 305 15.71 -22.30 12.27
N LYS A 306 15.11 -22.77 11.17
CA LYS A 306 15.35 -22.24 9.83
C LYS A 306 15.06 -20.74 9.71
N ASN A 307 14.06 -20.22 10.42
CA ASN A 307 13.71 -18.80 10.39
C ASN A 307 14.68 -17.96 11.24
N VAL A 308 15.19 -18.52 12.33
CA VAL A 308 16.27 -17.88 13.09
C VAL A 308 17.52 -17.73 12.22
N MET A 309 17.91 -18.80 11.52
CA MET A 309 19.04 -18.77 10.58
C MET A 309 18.81 -17.79 9.43
N ALA A 310 17.58 -17.68 8.90
CA ALA A 310 17.24 -16.74 7.83
C ALA A 310 17.39 -15.28 8.28
N ILE A 311 16.93 -14.94 9.49
CA ILE A 311 17.11 -13.59 10.06
C ILE A 311 18.61 -13.28 10.29
N GLU A 312 19.37 -14.23 10.80
CA GLU A 312 20.82 -14.07 11.03
C GLU A 312 21.55 -13.85 9.70
N TRP A 313 21.26 -14.65 8.69
CA TRP A 313 21.86 -14.52 7.36
C TRP A 313 21.48 -13.20 6.69
N TRP A 314 20.18 -12.84 6.69
CA TRP A 314 19.73 -11.55 6.17
C TRP A 314 20.42 -10.38 6.89
N THR A 315 20.61 -10.46 8.21
CA THR A 315 21.33 -9.43 8.98
C THR A 315 22.80 -9.33 8.54
N ALA A 316 23.47 -10.45 8.31
CA ALA A 316 24.84 -10.46 7.80
C ALA A 316 24.95 -9.80 6.41
N LEU A 317 24.00 -10.07 5.50
CA LEU A 317 23.94 -9.42 4.20
C LEU A 317 23.71 -7.91 4.28
N LEU A 318 22.88 -7.45 5.23
CA LEU A 318 22.71 -6.02 5.51
C LEU A 318 24.02 -5.40 6.05
N ASP A 319 24.77 -6.12 6.89
CA ASP A 319 26.07 -5.69 7.41
C ASP A 319 27.15 -5.58 6.32
N GLU A 320 27.02 -6.37 5.25
CA GLU A 320 27.83 -6.30 4.02
C GLU A 320 27.42 -5.13 3.11
N GLY A 321 26.29 -4.46 3.40
CA GLY A 321 25.82 -3.29 2.67
C GLY A 321 24.79 -3.59 1.57
N HIS A 322 24.23 -4.81 1.53
CA HIS A 322 23.19 -5.17 0.57
C HIS A 322 21.84 -4.62 0.98
N HIS A 323 21.04 -4.15 0.00
CA HIS A 323 19.71 -3.60 0.20
C HIS A 323 18.66 -4.67 -0.07
N LEU A 324 18.17 -5.33 0.97
CA LEU A 324 17.26 -6.47 0.88
C LEU A 324 16.05 -6.28 1.80
N ALA A 325 14.85 -6.38 1.24
CA ALA A 325 13.63 -6.36 2.03
C ALA A 325 13.43 -7.66 2.82
N ALA A 326 12.77 -7.54 3.96
CA ALA A 326 12.31 -8.69 4.74
C ALA A 326 10.87 -9.03 4.34
N THR A 327 10.61 -10.32 4.09
CA THR A 327 9.26 -10.83 3.83
C THR A 327 8.95 -12.05 4.69
N SER A 328 7.68 -12.40 4.75
CA SER A 328 7.19 -13.67 5.25
C SER A 328 6.31 -14.33 4.20
N GLY A 329 6.28 -15.65 4.18
CA GLY A 329 5.38 -16.43 3.37
C GLY A 329 5.00 -17.72 4.10
N ARG A 330 3.74 -18.14 3.97
CA ARG A 330 3.28 -19.37 4.60
C ARG A 330 3.73 -20.60 3.85
N ASP A 331 4.11 -20.44 2.59
CA ASP A 331 4.26 -21.60 1.69
C ASP A 331 2.91 -22.36 1.68
N TRP A 332 1.83 -21.62 1.33
CA TRP A 332 0.45 -21.98 1.66
C TRP A 332 -0.17 -22.90 0.63
N HIS A 333 -0.29 -24.18 0.98
CA HIS A 333 -0.76 -25.24 0.09
C HIS A 333 -2.20 -25.72 0.36
N PHE A 334 -2.71 -25.54 1.60
CA PHE A 334 -3.99 -26.13 1.99
C PHE A 334 -4.64 -25.35 3.14
N TYR A 335 -5.94 -25.58 3.33
CA TYR A 335 -6.68 -25.03 4.45
C TYR A 335 -6.14 -25.56 5.78
N ASP A 336 -6.06 -24.67 6.76
CA ASP A 336 -5.67 -25.05 8.11
C ASP A 336 -6.77 -25.91 8.75
N SER A 337 -6.40 -27.08 9.27
CA SER A 337 -7.32 -27.94 10.03
C SER A 337 -7.57 -27.43 11.45
N GLU A 338 -6.62 -26.67 11.99
CA GLU A 338 -6.64 -26.06 13.31
C GLU A 338 -6.18 -24.61 13.23
N PRO A 339 -6.63 -23.74 14.15
CA PRO A 339 -6.16 -22.36 14.17
C PRO A 339 -4.63 -22.25 14.35
N VAL A 340 -3.99 -21.47 13.48
CA VAL A 340 -2.54 -21.25 13.47
C VAL A 340 -2.18 -19.78 13.67
N ILE A 341 -0.97 -19.51 14.13
CA ILE A 341 -0.45 -18.14 14.19
C ILE A 341 -0.03 -17.73 12.79
N LEU A 342 -0.73 -16.74 12.26
CA LEU A 342 -0.52 -16.24 10.91
C LEU A 342 0.45 -15.06 10.91
N THR A 343 1.41 -15.12 10.01
CA THR A 343 2.25 -13.97 9.66
C THR A 343 1.58 -13.14 8.57
N ALA A 344 2.02 -11.92 8.40
CA ALA A 344 1.75 -11.11 7.21
C ALA A 344 2.97 -10.26 6.88
N THR A 345 3.25 -10.12 5.60
CA THR A 345 4.12 -9.05 5.10
C THR A 345 3.27 -7.82 4.81
N TYR A 346 3.54 -6.72 5.48
CA TYR A 346 2.89 -5.46 5.18
C TYR A 346 3.70 -4.70 4.14
N LEU A 347 3.05 -4.35 3.04
CA LEU A 347 3.63 -3.56 1.95
C LEU A 347 3.21 -2.10 2.06
N GLY A 348 4.18 -1.18 2.10
CA GLY A 348 3.96 0.27 2.11
C GLY A 348 3.59 0.78 0.72
N LEU A 349 2.29 0.92 0.48
CA LEU A 349 1.74 1.32 -0.82
C LEU A 349 1.51 2.84 -0.86
N PRO A 350 1.87 3.51 -1.95
CA PRO A 350 1.57 4.93 -2.12
C PRO A 350 0.07 5.19 -1.96
N ASP A 351 -0.29 6.06 -1.01
CA ASP A 351 -1.68 6.41 -0.65
C ASP A 351 -2.60 5.19 -0.37
N GLY A 352 -1.99 4.03 -0.07
CA GLY A 352 -2.70 2.78 0.20
C GLY A 352 -3.36 2.13 -1.01
N VAL A 353 -3.00 2.54 -2.23
CA VAL A 353 -3.61 2.04 -3.46
C VAL A 353 -3.12 0.62 -3.74
N LEU A 354 -4.04 -0.34 -3.61
CA LEU A 354 -3.82 -1.74 -3.93
C LEU A 354 -3.71 -1.92 -5.44
N SER A 355 -2.53 -2.31 -5.91
CA SER A 355 -2.25 -2.73 -7.28
C SER A 355 -1.01 -3.60 -7.32
N GLU A 356 -0.89 -4.45 -8.34
CA GLU A 356 0.31 -5.25 -8.57
C GLU A 356 1.56 -4.38 -8.69
N GLU A 357 1.51 -3.29 -9.46
CA GLU A 357 2.61 -2.35 -9.63
C GLU A 357 3.10 -1.76 -8.30
N ASN A 358 2.18 -1.24 -7.47
CA ASN A 358 2.53 -0.66 -6.17
C ASN A 358 3.08 -1.71 -5.20
N GLY A 359 2.57 -2.94 -5.24
CA GLY A 359 3.07 -4.06 -4.44
C GLY A 359 4.49 -4.45 -4.82
N LEU A 360 4.77 -4.60 -6.12
CA LEU A 360 6.11 -4.89 -6.63
C LEU A 360 7.10 -3.76 -6.31
N ASP A 361 6.67 -2.50 -6.42
CA ASP A 361 7.50 -1.34 -6.08
C ASP A 361 7.79 -1.24 -4.58
N ALA A 362 6.83 -1.62 -3.73
CA ALA A 362 7.06 -1.69 -2.28
C ALA A 362 8.11 -2.75 -1.93
N LEU A 363 8.04 -3.94 -2.54
CA LEU A 363 9.02 -5.01 -2.37
C LEU A 363 10.41 -4.58 -2.90
N ARG A 364 10.47 -4.01 -4.10
CA ARG A 364 11.71 -3.54 -4.72
C ARG A 364 12.41 -2.46 -3.90
N ALA A 365 11.63 -1.57 -3.31
CA ALA A 365 12.14 -0.45 -2.51
C ALA A 365 12.38 -0.81 -1.03
N GLY A 366 12.04 -2.01 -0.58
CA GLY A 366 12.19 -2.41 0.82
C GLY A 366 11.19 -1.71 1.77
N ARG A 367 10.04 -1.26 1.28
CA ARG A 367 8.97 -0.68 2.09
C ARG A 367 8.09 -1.78 2.67
N THR A 368 8.68 -2.63 3.51
CA THR A 368 7.99 -3.79 4.08
C THR A 368 8.28 -3.95 5.57
N PHE A 369 7.38 -4.61 6.26
CA PHE A 369 7.64 -5.24 7.55
C PHE A 369 6.85 -6.55 7.67
N VAL A 370 7.37 -7.48 8.46
CA VAL A 370 6.71 -8.75 8.77
C VAL A 370 6.21 -8.73 10.21
N THR A 371 5.04 -9.33 10.48
CA THR A 371 4.45 -9.34 11.80
C THR A 371 3.59 -10.57 12.07
N LEU A 372 3.52 -10.96 13.35
CA LEU A 372 2.55 -11.95 13.88
C LEU A 372 1.20 -11.32 14.24
N GLY A 373 1.06 -10.00 14.14
CA GLY A 373 -0.20 -9.32 14.48
C GLY A 373 -0.04 -7.81 14.61
N PRO A 374 0.60 -7.29 15.67
CA PRO A 374 0.77 -5.85 15.86
C PRO A 374 1.50 -5.20 14.69
N THR A 375 0.99 -4.05 14.22
CA THR A 375 1.60 -3.28 13.14
C THR A 375 2.35 -2.07 13.69
N MET A 376 3.18 -1.46 12.85
CA MET A 376 3.98 -0.31 13.23
C MET A 376 4.05 0.72 12.10
N THR A 377 4.07 2.00 12.49
CA THR A 377 4.46 3.11 11.63
C THR A 377 5.83 3.60 12.07
N ILE A 378 6.75 3.75 11.14
CA ILE A 378 8.14 4.11 11.41
C ILE A 378 8.50 5.35 10.62
N GLU A 379 9.02 6.35 11.32
CA GLU A 379 9.56 7.56 10.72
C GLU A 379 10.90 7.91 11.36
N ALA A 380 11.95 8.00 10.57
CA ALA A 380 13.23 8.55 11.01
C ALA A 380 13.34 10.03 10.63
N ARG A 381 13.86 10.86 11.54
CA ARG A 381 14.04 12.30 11.30
C ARG A 381 15.49 12.71 11.54
N GLN A 382 16.04 13.43 10.57
CA GLN A 382 17.35 14.03 10.65
C GLN A 382 17.34 15.40 9.98
N ASN A 383 17.82 16.44 10.64
CA ASN A 383 17.91 17.82 10.11
C ASN A 383 16.57 18.35 9.53
N GLY A 384 15.44 17.98 10.17
CA GLY A 384 14.10 18.39 9.73
C GLY A 384 13.51 17.57 8.58
N GLN A 385 14.27 16.64 7.99
CA GLN A 385 13.80 15.75 6.93
C GLN A 385 13.32 14.42 7.53
N ALA A 386 12.22 13.88 6.97
CA ALA A 386 11.65 12.58 7.35
C ALA A 386 12.02 11.49 6.33
N TYR A 387 12.24 10.27 6.84
CA TYR A 387 12.60 9.07 6.09
C TYR A 387 11.75 7.89 6.54
N SER A 388 11.38 7.04 5.60
CA SER A 388 10.56 5.83 5.80
C SER A 388 11.34 4.55 5.48
N LEU A 389 10.72 3.39 5.68
CA LEU A 389 11.32 2.09 5.33
C LEU A 389 11.75 2.08 3.84
N GLY A 390 12.94 1.53 3.59
CA GLY A 390 13.54 1.44 2.27
C GLY A 390 14.25 2.72 1.80
N ASP A 391 14.05 3.86 2.48
CA ASP A 391 14.78 5.10 2.16
C ASP A 391 16.27 5.01 2.52
N THR A 392 17.08 5.84 1.87
CA THR A 392 18.46 6.08 2.24
C THR A 392 18.61 7.50 2.79
N MET A 393 19.21 7.64 3.96
CA MET A 393 19.44 8.91 4.65
C MET A 393 20.94 9.15 4.90
N PRO A 394 21.36 10.40 5.18
CA PRO A 394 22.75 10.65 5.56
C PRO A 394 23.14 9.92 6.86
N ALA A 395 24.37 9.40 6.94
CA ALA A 395 24.89 8.78 8.15
C ALA A 395 24.92 9.75 9.34
N GLY A 396 24.78 9.22 10.55
CA GLY A 396 24.87 9.97 11.80
C GLY A 396 23.58 10.03 12.61
N PRO A 397 23.56 10.85 13.67
CA PRO A 397 22.47 10.88 14.64
C PRO A 397 21.12 11.24 14.04
N CYS A 398 20.10 10.45 14.36
CA CYS A 398 18.71 10.70 13.98
C CYS A 398 17.76 10.34 15.13
N THR A 399 16.49 10.74 14.99
CA THR A 399 15.41 10.30 15.90
C THR A 399 14.48 9.40 15.13
N VAL A 400 14.21 8.21 15.66
CA VAL A 400 13.26 7.24 15.11
C VAL A 400 12.00 7.28 15.96
N ARG A 401 10.88 7.65 15.33
CA ARG A 401 9.54 7.55 15.91
C ARG A 401 8.90 6.25 15.47
N VAL A 402 8.42 5.48 16.44
CA VAL A 402 7.69 4.23 16.20
C VAL A 402 6.34 4.34 16.89
N ASP A 403 5.27 4.17 16.12
CA ASP A 403 3.90 4.08 16.59
C ASP A 403 3.39 2.65 16.35
N VAL A 404 2.89 1.98 17.41
CA VAL A 404 2.45 0.58 17.35
C VAL A 404 0.94 0.52 17.40
N CYS A 405 0.34 -0.21 16.46
CA CYS A 405 -1.08 -0.51 16.45
C CYS A 405 -1.32 -1.98 16.79
N GLU A 406 -1.97 -2.23 17.93
CA GLU A 406 -2.33 -3.58 18.41
C GLU A 406 -3.77 -3.98 18.05
N THR A 407 -4.43 -3.26 17.12
CA THR A 407 -5.81 -3.56 16.71
C THR A 407 -5.93 -4.05 15.27
N ALA A 408 -4.89 -3.86 14.45
CA ALA A 408 -4.90 -4.34 13.07
C ALA A 408 -4.99 -5.87 13.02
N ARG A 409 -5.94 -6.40 12.25
CA ARG A 409 -6.19 -7.86 12.11
C ARG A 409 -6.30 -8.61 13.46
N ARG A 410 -6.80 -7.96 14.51
CA ARG A 410 -6.80 -8.50 15.88
C ARG A 410 -7.50 -9.85 16.01
N GLU A 411 -8.55 -10.08 15.25
CA GLU A 411 -9.31 -11.34 15.22
C GLU A 411 -8.44 -12.56 14.86
N GLN A 412 -7.40 -12.37 14.05
CA GLN A 412 -6.50 -13.43 13.60
C GLN A 412 -5.44 -13.81 14.64
N TRP A 413 -5.12 -12.93 15.59
CA TRP A 413 -4.00 -13.14 16.52
C TRP A 413 -4.31 -12.97 18.01
N GLU A 414 -5.43 -12.36 18.40
CA GLU A 414 -5.77 -12.08 19.82
C GLU A 414 -5.73 -13.35 20.70
N ARG A 415 -6.24 -14.48 20.19
CA ARG A 415 -6.27 -15.77 20.89
C ARG A 415 -4.89 -16.28 21.33
N TRP A 416 -3.83 -15.79 20.72
CA TRP A 416 -2.47 -16.22 20.99
C TRP A 416 -1.78 -15.43 22.11
N GLY A 417 -2.51 -14.52 22.76
CA GLY A 417 -1.99 -13.69 23.86
C GLY A 417 -0.79 -12.83 23.44
N ILE A 418 -0.79 -12.35 22.20
CA ILE A 418 0.26 -11.49 21.68
C ILE A 418 0.10 -10.10 22.30
N ALA A 419 1.18 -9.57 22.88
CA ALA A 419 1.21 -8.23 23.45
C ALA A 419 2.62 -7.65 23.34
N VAL A 420 2.75 -6.46 22.76
CA VAL A 420 4.03 -5.76 22.62
C VAL A 420 4.51 -5.26 23.98
N LYS A 421 5.78 -5.46 24.29
CA LYS A 421 6.44 -5.02 25.53
C LYS A 421 7.65 -4.14 25.30
N GLU A 422 8.34 -4.30 24.19
CA GLU A 422 9.57 -3.58 23.89
C GLU A 422 9.66 -3.22 22.40
N ILE A 423 10.15 -2.03 22.11
CA ILE A 423 10.53 -1.56 20.79
C ILE A 423 12.07 -1.51 20.76
N VAL A 424 12.64 -2.11 19.73
CA VAL A 424 14.08 -2.16 19.50
C VAL A 424 14.39 -1.56 18.13
N VAL A 425 15.26 -0.56 18.09
CA VAL A 425 15.88 -0.12 16.85
C VAL A 425 17.26 -0.76 16.78
N ARG A 426 17.38 -1.74 15.89
CA ARG A 426 18.64 -2.46 15.63
C ARG A 426 19.38 -1.82 14.47
N TYR A 427 20.70 -1.77 14.57
CA TYR A 427 21.58 -1.29 13.52
C TYR A 427 22.89 -2.08 13.54
N LYS A 428 23.75 -1.91 12.55
CA LYS A 428 25.04 -2.62 12.49
C LYS A 428 25.83 -2.41 13.78
N GLY A 429 26.14 -3.50 14.46
CA GLY A 429 26.93 -3.50 15.69
C GLY A 429 26.20 -3.11 16.97
N GLY A 430 24.87 -2.79 16.93
CA GLY A 430 24.16 -2.37 18.14
C GLY A 430 22.64 -2.35 18.07
N ALA A 431 22.05 -1.92 19.18
CA ALA A 431 20.62 -1.67 19.25
C ALA A 431 20.28 -0.67 20.37
N VAL A 432 19.26 0.17 20.11
CA VAL A 432 18.60 0.98 21.13
C VAL A 432 17.28 0.34 21.49
N ARG A 433 16.97 0.24 22.79
CA ARG A 433 15.78 -0.45 23.31
C ARG A 433 14.93 0.48 24.13
N LYS A 434 13.61 0.37 24.02
CA LYS A 434 12.65 1.14 24.81
C LYS A 434 11.45 0.28 25.19
N PRO A 435 11.08 0.20 26.49
CA PRO A 435 9.83 -0.44 26.90
C PRO A 435 8.63 0.23 26.22
N TYR A 436 7.73 -0.59 25.65
CA TYR A 436 6.48 -0.11 25.10
C TYR A 436 5.41 0.03 26.19
N ARG A 437 4.68 1.16 26.20
CA ARG A 437 3.68 1.50 27.21
C ARG A 437 2.32 1.91 26.61
N GLY A 438 2.06 1.52 25.35
CA GLY A 438 0.82 1.87 24.66
C GLY A 438 0.84 3.26 24.00
N GLU A 439 2.00 3.92 23.96
CA GLU A 439 2.19 5.23 23.35
C GLU A 439 3.32 5.20 22.32
N PRO A 440 3.31 6.11 21.31
CA PRO A 440 4.40 6.24 20.37
C PRO A 440 5.75 6.43 21.06
N ALA A 441 6.78 5.75 20.58
CA ALA A 441 8.11 5.83 21.12
C ALA A 441 9.03 6.65 20.21
N GLU A 442 9.88 7.48 20.81
CA GLU A 442 10.99 8.13 20.13
C GLU A 442 12.31 7.58 20.69
N LEU A 443 13.19 7.16 19.77
CA LEU A 443 14.51 6.62 20.09
C LEU A 443 15.57 7.41 19.33
N ALA A 444 16.60 7.87 20.05
CA ALA A 444 17.79 8.47 19.44
C ALA A 444 18.72 7.36 18.96
N VAL A 445 19.09 7.39 17.69
CA VAL A 445 19.94 6.39 17.03
C VAL A 445 21.09 7.09 16.34
N ASP A 446 22.27 6.49 16.40
CA ASP A 446 23.46 6.91 15.65
C ASP A 446 23.96 5.70 14.86
N ALA A 447 23.69 5.70 13.56
CA ALA A 447 23.98 4.58 12.67
C ALA A 447 24.57 5.09 11.35
N ASP A 448 25.28 4.19 10.65
CA ASP A 448 26.08 4.52 9.47
C ASP A 448 25.88 3.59 8.27
N THR A 449 25.13 2.50 8.42
CA THR A 449 24.95 1.50 7.37
C THR A 449 23.47 1.20 7.14
N TRP A 450 22.78 0.72 8.16
CA TRP A 450 21.36 0.41 8.17
C TRP A 450 20.78 0.45 9.57
N MET A 451 19.46 0.64 9.68
CA MET A 451 18.70 0.41 10.92
C MET A 451 17.34 -0.20 10.59
N ARG A 452 16.81 -1.03 11.48
CA ARG A 452 15.46 -1.60 11.41
C ARG A 452 14.78 -1.58 12.76
N VAL A 453 13.45 -1.70 12.77
CA VAL A 453 12.65 -1.78 14.00
C VAL A 453 12.19 -3.22 14.22
N GLU A 454 12.32 -3.68 15.46
CA GLU A 454 11.85 -4.98 15.92
C GLU A 454 10.89 -4.76 17.10
N LEU A 455 9.75 -5.46 17.11
CA LEU A 455 8.85 -5.50 18.25
C LEU A 455 9.03 -6.80 19.00
N TYR A 456 9.24 -6.71 20.30
CA TYR A 456 9.33 -7.86 21.20
C TYR A 456 8.19 -7.84 22.21
N GLY A 457 7.77 -9.03 22.66
CA GLY A 457 6.71 -9.11 23.64
C GLY A 457 6.33 -10.52 24.04
N ASP A 458 5.11 -10.66 24.52
CA ASP A 458 4.54 -11.92 24.97
C ASP A 458 3.82 -12.64 23.83
N LYS A 459 3.91 -13.95 23.79
CA LYS A 459 3.20 -14.83 22.89
C LYS A 459 2.95 -16.19 23.54
N GLN A 460 1.70 -16.61 23.67
CA GLN A 460 1.33 -17.89 24.29
C GLN A 460 1.98 -18.14 25.67
N GLY A 461 2.11 -17.09 26.49
CA GLY A 461 2.75 -17.18 27.79
C GLY A 461 4.28 -17.24 27.78
N ARG A 462 4.91 -17.15 26.60
CA ARG A 462 6.36 -16.94 26.47
C ARG A 462 6.66 -15.46 26.43
N TYR A 463 7.77 -15.07 27.03
CA TYR A 463 8.22 -13.69 27.14
C TYR A 463 9.42 -13.42 26.23
N GLY A 464 9.53 -12.19 25.73
CA GLY A 464 10.68 -11.76 24.92
C GLY A 464 10.71 -12.34 23.51
N GLU A 465 9.57 -12.79 23.00
CA GLU A 465 9.41 -13.28 21.63
C GLU A 465 9.45 -12.13 20.62
N LEU A 466 10.08 -12.35 19.47
CA LEU A 466 10.09 -11.41 18.35
C LEU A 466 8.71 -11.46 17.66
N LEU A 467 8.00 -10.35 17.65
CA LEU A 467 6.64 -10.23 17.15
C LEU A 467 6.54 -9.58 15.77
N ALA A 468 7.46 -8.68 15.45
CA ALA A 468 7.52 -8.01 14.16
C ALA A 468 8.94 -7.54 13.84
N VAL A 469 9.27 -7.47 12.54
CA VAL A 469 10.57 -7.00 12.03
C VAL A 469 10.32 -6.13 10.81
N SER A 470 10.87 -4.92 10.78
CA SER A 470 10.82 -4.07 9.59
C SER A 470 12.00 -4.34 8.65
N SER A 471 11.80 -4.04 7.36
CA SER A 471 12.92 -3.78 6.45
C SER A 471 13.69 -2.54 6.90
N PRO A 472 14.92 -2.36 6.43
CA PRO A 472 15.76 -1.26 6.92
C PRO A 472 15.41 0.11 6.34
N ILE A 473 15.86 1.14 7.08
CA ILE A 473 16.25 2.43 6.54
C ILE A 473 17.78 2.38 6.42
N TYR A 474 18.32 2.84 5.27
CA TYR A 474 19.74 2.74 4.96
C TYR A 474 20.45 4.08 5.16
N PHE A 475 21.78 4.04 5.31
CA PHE A 475 22.63 5.23 5.46
C PHE A 475 23.69 5.30 4.35
N LYS A 476 24.09 6.53 3.98
CA LYS A 476 25.16 6.80 3.03
C LYS A 476 26.01 8.00 3.45
#